data_14d493e3a8559b908c6f0946df01d3b8
#
_entry.id   14d493e3a8559b908c6f0946df01d3b8
#
_cell.length_a   1.000
_cell.length_b   1.000
_cell.length_c   1.000
_cell.angle_alpha   90.00
_cell.angle_beta   90.00
_cell.angle_gamma   90.00
#
_symmetry.space_group_name_H-M   'P 1'
#
loop_
_entity.id
_entity.type
_entity.pdbx_description
1 polymer ?
#
loop_
_entity_poly.entity_id
_entity_poly.type
_entity_poly.pdbx_seq_one_letter_code
_entity_poly.pdbx_strand_id
1 'polypeptide(L)'
;MKILAIESSCDETAAAVIEDGRKILSSVVDTQIATHALYGGVVPEIASRRHMEAVVRVTEQALKDAEMDKHDVDAVAATCAPGLIGALLVGANFGKSLAFAMNKPFIPVHHIRGHIAATYLAYPELKPPFLTLIASGGHSEIVMVKSYTEFEILGGTRDDAAGEAFDKVARVLGVGYPGGPKIDKLAQDGDAKMYKLPDSHIKDAPLDFSFSGLKTAVINLAHNAEQKGETIDRNGLAASFCAAVVHTLVPRLEMAVKQTHARRVVCAGGVAANSFLRAALQDMAKREHVQLFMPPLQLCGDNAAMIGSQAYYEYQAGTCGKTLQNAYATADIGKDICD
;
A
#
# COMPACT_ATOMS: atom_id res chain seq x y z
N MET A 1 1.98 -21.78 13.54
CA MET A 1 3.23 -21.35 12.89
C MET A 1 3.45 -19.87 13.16
N LYS A 2 4.61 -19.53 13.71
CA LYS A 2 4.98 -18.15 14.06
C LYS A 2 6.03 -17.64 13.09
N ILE A 3 5.76 -16.52 12.45
CA ILE A 3 6.62 -15.92 11.42
C ILE A 3 7.10 -14.57 11.91
N LEU A 4 8.42 -14.35 11.93
CA LEU A 4 9.04 -13.04 12.06
C LEU A 4 9.10 -12.40 10.69
N ALA A 5 8.39 -11.29 10.51
CA ALA A 5 8.31 -10.57 9.24
C ALA A 5 9.02 -9.23 9.30
N ILE A 6 9.60 -8.82 8.17
CA ILE A 6 10.35 -7.56 8.01
C ILE A 6 9.82 -6.83 6.78
N GLU A 7 9.53 -5.54 6.97
CA GLU A 7 9.16 -4.61 5.89
C GLU A 7 10.17 -3.46 5.82
N SER A 8 10.67 -3.18 4.62
CA SER A 8 11.58 -2.07 4.37
C SER A 8 11.52 -1.56 2.92
N SER A 9 10.37 -1.69 2.25
CA SER A 9 10.28 -1.39 0.81
C SER A 9 10.32 0.09 0.46
N CYS A 10 10.02 0.99 1.40
CA CYS A 10 9.96 2.44 1.16
C CYS A 10 10.55 3.26 2.32
N ASP A 11 9.76 3.87 3.15
CA ASP A 11 10.19 4.77 4.23
C ASP A 11 9.77 4.31 5.64
N GLU A 12 9.21 3.11 5.78
CA GLU A 12 8.96 2.43 7.05
C GLU A 12 9.90 1.25 7.23
N THR A 13 10.61 1.21 8.38
CA THR A 13 11.29 0.01 8.84
C THR A 13 10.37 -0.69 9.84
N ALA A 14 9.85 -1.86 9.49
CA ALA A 14 8.95 -2.55 10.39
C ALA A 14 9.35 -4.02 10.62
N ALA A 15 9.03 -4.53 11.81
CA ALA A 15 9.08 -5.95 12.12
C ALA A 15 7.84 -6.36 12.91
N ALA A 16 7.38 -7.60 12.70
CA ALA A 16 6.20 -8.15 13.35
C ALA A 16 6.35 -9.65 13.56
N VAL A 17 5.69 -10.17 14.59
CA VAL A 17 5.51 -11.62 14.77
C VAL A 17 4.05 -11.97 14.54
N ILE A 18 3.82 -12.86 13.59
CA ILE A 18 2.48 -13.27 13.15
C ILE A 18 2.31 -14.77 13.39
N GLU A 19 1.18 -15.15 14.01
CA GLU A 19 0.80 -16.54 14.22
C GLU A 19 -0.29 -16.94 13.21
N ASP A 20 -0.03 -18.05 12.47
CA ASP A 20 -0.95 -18.67 11.52
C ASP A 20 -1.54 -17.72 10.46
N GLY A 21 -0.78 -16.69 10.10
CA GLY A 21 -1.15 -15.68 9.09
C GLY A 21 -2.31 -14.76 9.48
N ARG A 22 -2.87 -14.90 10.68
CA ARG A 22 -4.10 -14.19 11.10
C ARG A 22 -3.98 -13.43 12.41
N LYS A 23 -3.09 -13.85 13.31
CA LYS A 23 -2.97 -13.27 14.65
C LYS A 23 -1.68 -12.49 14.77
N ILE A 24 -1.80 -11.20 15.06
CA ILE A 24 -0.67 -10.32 15.35
C ILE A 24 -0.24 -10.58 16.80
N LEU A 25 0.98 -11.07 17.00
CA LEU A 25 1.60 -11.18 18.32
C LEU A 25 2.33 -9.90 18.68
N SER A 26 3.00 -9.28 17.70
CA SER A 26 3.61 -7.97 17.82
C SER A 26 3.67 -7.29 16.45
N SER A 27 3.72 -5.95 16.45
CA SER A 27 3.95 -5.15 15.24
C SER A 27 4.60 -3.83 15.62
N VAL A 28 5.83 -3.64 15.17
CA VAL A 28 6.65 -2.44 15.44
C VAL A 28 6.97 -1.76 14.13
N VAL A 29 6.76 -0.45 14.07
CA VAL A 29 7.04 0.38 12.89
C VAL A 29 7.90 1.56 13.32
N ASP A 30 9.02 1.75 12.65
CA ASP A 30 9.87 2.95 12.74
C ASP A 30 9.77 3.73 11.44
N THR A 31 9.02 4.84 11.47
CA THR A 31 8.74 5.63 10.27
C THR A 31 9.80 6.72 10.05
N GLN A 32 10.15 6.93 8.80
CA GLN A 32 11.09 7.97 8.37
C GLN A 32 10.39 9.25 7.88
N ILE A 33 9.06 9.36 8.06
CA ILE A 33 8.24 10.49 7.59
C ILE A 33 8.86 11.84 7.99
N ALA A 34 9.28 11.99 9.25
CA ALA A 34 9.87 13.26 9.73
C ALA A 34 11.15 13.63 8.97
N THR A 35 11.96 12.65 8.59
CA THR A 35 13.18 12.86 7.81
C THR A 35 12.83 13.27 6.38
N HIS A 36 11.94 12.52 5.73
CA HIS A 36 11.57 12.74 4.33
C HIS A 36 10.72 14.00 4.12
N ALA A 37 9.98 14.44 5.15
CA ALA A 37 9.25 15.71 5.11
C ALA A 37 10.16 16.91 4.86
N LEU A 38 11.43 16.88 5.31
CA LEU A 38 12.43 17.93 5.06
C LEU A 38 12.78 18.08 3.57
N TYR A 39 12.61 17.01 2.80
CA TYR A 39 12.90 16.96 1.36
C TYR A 39 11.63 17.04 0.51
N GLY A 40 10.46 17.08 1.15
CA GLY A 40 9.16 17.12 0.46
C GLY A 40 8.76 15.77 -0.19
N GLY A 41 9.36 14.66 0.24
CA GLY A 41 9.07 13.30 -0.23
C GLY A 41 10.26 12.36 -0.01
N VAL A 42 10.06 11.08 -0.29
CA VAL A 42 11.07 10.04 -0.04
C VAL A 42 12.32 10.24 -0.89
N VAL A 43 13.49 10.18 -0.23
CA VAL A 43 14.81 10.15 -0.87
C VAL A 43 15.40 8.74 -0.70
N PRO A 44 15.50 7.94 -1.79
CA PRO A 44 15.81 6.51 -1.71
C PRO A 44 17.12 6.17 -0.98
N GLU A 45 18.16 6.96 -1.17
CA GLU A 45 19.45 6.72 -0.51
C GLU A 45 19.39 7.00 1.00
N ILE A 46 18.66 8.04 1.41
CA ILE A 46 18.44 8.33 2.82
C ILE A 46 17.61 7.21 3.46
N ALA A 47 16.56 6.76 2.77
CA ALA A 47 15.72 5.66 3.24
C ALA A 47 16.56 4.40 3.49
N SER A 48 17.40 4.00 2.53
CA SER A 48 18.27 2.82 2.66
C SER A 48 19.19 2.88 3.87
N ARG A 49 19.82 4.03 4.13
CA ARG A 49 20.71 4.24 5.28
C ARG A 49 19.95 4.15 6.60
N ARG A 50 18.77 4.74 6.67
CA ARG A 50 17.92 4.69 7.88
C ARG A 50 17.43 3.27 8.18
N HIS A 51 17.09 2.48 7.16
CA HIS A 51 16.78 1.06 7.34
C HIS A 51 17.93 0.28 7.98
N MET A 52 19.19 0.51 7.55
CA MET A 52 20.36 -0.16 8.16
C MET A 52 20.52 0.20 9.64
N GLU A 53 20.19 1.43 10.04
CA GLU A 53 20.28 1.87 11.44
C GLU A 53 19.14 1.28 12.31
N ALA A 54 17.97 1.01 11.70
CA ALA A 54 16.76 0.67 12.43
C ALA A 54 16.44 -0.83 12.49
N VAL A 55 16.81 -1.61 11.45
CA VAL A 55 16.28 -2.97 11.22
C VAL A 55 16.55 -3.93 12.40
N VAL A 56 17.73 -3.87 13.01
CA VAL A 56 18.07 -4.73 14.16
C VAL A 56 17.20 -4.36 15.36
N ARG A 57 17.18 -3.09 15.72
CA ARG A 57 16.44 -2.57 16.89
C ARG A 57 14.94 -2.84 16.77
N VAL A 58 14.36 -2.61 15.59
CA VAL A 58 12.93 -2.85 15.34
C VAL A 58 12.59 -4.33 15.45
N THR A 59 13.48 -5.21 14.94
CA THR A 59 13.32 -6.67 15.03
C THR A 59 13.41 -7.17 16.48
N GLU A 60 14.39 -6.70 17.25
CA GLU A 60 14.53 -7.05 18.67
C GLU A 60 13.31 -6.58 19.48
N GLN A 61 12.81 -5.38 19.19
CA GLN A 61 11.61 -4.86 19.84
C GLN A 61 10.37 -5.70 19.50
N ALA A 62 10.21 -6.11 18.23
CA ALA A 62 9.08 -6.96 17.84
C ALA A 62 9.10 -8.34 18.55
N LEU A 63 10.26 -8.97 18.67
CA LEU A 63 10.41 -10.22 19.43
C LEU A 63 10.10 -10.01 20.91
N LYS A 64 10.61 -8.95 21.51
CA LYS A 64 10.33 -8.59 22.91
C LYS A 64 8.85 -8.35 23.18
N ASP A 65 8.18 -7.60 22.30
CA ASP A 65 6.74 -7.29 22.43
C ASP A 65 5.87 -8.55 22.25
N ALA A 66 6.37 -9.54 21.49
CA ALA A 66 5.75 -10.86 21.36
C ALA A 66 6.10 -11.81 22.52
N GLU A 67 6.92 -11.39 23.50
CA GLU A 67 7.46 -12.22 24.59
C GLU A 67 8.15 -13.50 24.06
N MET A 68 8.94 -13.37 22.98
CA MET A 68 9.57 -14.48 22.28
C MET A 68 11.08 -14.28 22.10
N ASP A 69 11.84 -15.38 22.13
CA ASP A 69 13.20 -15.43 21.61
C ASP A 69 13.17 -15.68 20.08
N LYS A 70 14.24 -15.26 19.41
CA LYS A 70 14.38 -15.48 17.96
C LYS A 70 14.31 -16.96 17.55
N HIS A 71 14.65 -17.89 18.44
CA HIS A 71 14.58 -19.32 18.16
C HIS A 71 13.15 -19.90 18.26
N ASP A 72 12.20 -19.15 18.85
CA ASP A 72 10.81 -19.56 18.99
C ASP A 72 9.99 -19.35 17.70
N VAL A 73 10.54 -18.62 16.70
CA VAL A 73 9.90 -18.45 15.40
C VAL A 73 10.15 -19.65 14.49
N ASP A 74 9.18 -19.96 13.65
CA ASP A 74 9.25 -21.08 12.72
C ASP A 74 9.86 -20.69 11.37
N ALA A 75 9.75 -19.42 10.99
CA ALA A 75 10.28 -18.88 9.74
C ALA A 75 10.57 -17.38 9.85
N VAL A 76 11.39 -16.86 8.94
CA VAL A 76 11.61 -15.42 8.74
C VAL A 76 11.09 -15.04 7.35
N ALA A 77 10.37 -13.93 7.27
CA ALA A 77 9.90 -13.37 6.02
C ALA A 77 10.41 -11.94 5.83
N ALA A 78 10.61 -11.53 4.59
CA ALA A 78 10.88 -10.15 4.27
C ALA A 78 10.28 -9.76 2.93
N THR A 79 9.97 -8.48 2.79
CA THR A 79 9.60 -7.91 1.50
C THR A 79 10.78 -7.94 0.54
N CYS A 80 10.58 -8.60 -0.61
CA CYS A 80 11.60 -8.70 -1.64
C CYS A 80 11.25 -7.94 -2.92
N ALA A 81 9.99 -7.59 -3.14
CA ALA A 81 9.51 -6.84 -4.30
C ALA A 81 8.06 -6.34 -4.08
N PRO A 82 7.61 -5.32 -4.84
CA PRO A 82 8.39 -4.22 -5.37
C PRO A 82 8.74 -3.18 -4.30
N GLY A 83 9.63 -2.21 -4.64
CA GLY A 83 9.97 -1.10 -3.74
C GLY A 83 11.29 -0.42 -4.13
N LEU A 84 11.78 0.46 -3.26
CA LEU A 84 13.09 1.10 -3.42
C LEU A 84 14.20 0.05 -3.26
N ILE A 85 14.95 -0.21 -4.31
CA ILE A 85 15.90 -1.34 -4.33
C ILE A 85 16.89 -1.33 -3.17
N GLY A 86 17.48 -0.18 -2.82
CA GLY A 86 18.40 -0.06 -1.71
C GLY A 86 17.75 -0.35 -0.36
N ALA A 87 16.52 0.05 -0.18
CA ALA A 87 15.71 -0.19 1.02
C ALA A 87 15.32 -1.68 1.13
N LEU A 88 14.81 -2.27 0.05
CA LEU A 88 14.48 -3.70 -0.04
C LEU A 88 15.69 -4.58 0.29
N LEU A 89 16.87 -4.25 -0.26
CA LEU A 89 18.11 -5.01 -0.01
C LEU A 89 18.48 -5.06 1.47
N VAL A 90 18.16 -4.03 2.25
CA VAL A 90 18.44 -4.05 3.70
C VAL A 90 17.56 -5.10 4.39
N GLY A 91 16.24 -5.04 4.26
CA GLY A 91 15.32 -5.97 4.92
C GLY A 91 15.45 -7.40 4.40
N ALA A 92 15.56 -7.59 3.08
CA ALA A 92 15.69 -8.90 2.46
C ALA A 92 17.00 -9.60 2.87
N ASN A 93 18.14 -8.92 2.83
CA ASN A 93 19.42 -9.52 3.24
C ASN A 93 19.48 -9.75 4.74
N PHE A 94 18.96 -8.83 5.55
CA PHE A 94 18.87 -9.01 7.00
C PHE A 94 18.01 -10.23 7.34
N GLY A 95 16.78 -10.31 6.80
CA GLY A 95 15.85 -11.42 7.05
C GLY A 95 16.41 -12.76 6.57
N LYS A 96 17.00 -12.79 5.37
CA LYS A 96 17.64 -13.98 4.81
C LYS A 96 18.84 -14.45 5.66
N SER A 97 19.71 -13.54 6.09
CA SER A 97 20.86 -13.86 6.94
C SER A 97 20.42 -14.36 8.32
N LEU A 98 19.38 -13.76 8.89
CA LEU A 98 18.80 -14.18 10.18
C LEU A 98 18.20 -15.59 10.06
N ALA A 99 17.41 -15.86 9.02
CA ALA A 99 16.85 -17.18 8.73
C ALA A 99 17.95 -18.25 8.62
N PHE A 100 19.00 -17.94 7.85
CA PHE A 100 20.15 -18.84 7.68
C PHE A 100 20.85 -19.11 9.02
N ALA A 101 21.13 -18.08 9.80
CA ALA A 101 21.81 -18.22 11.10
C ALA A 101 21.00 -19.04 12.12
N MET A 102 19.67 -19.00 12.02
CA MET A 102 18.76 -19.76 12.87
C MET A 102 18.40 -21.14 12.31
N ASN A 103 18.89 -21.49 11.12
CA ASN A 103 18.48 -22.70 10.37
C ASN A 103 16.95 -22.80 10.20
N LYS A 104 16.32 -21.67 9.82
CA LYS A 104 14.88 -21.57 9.56
C LYS A 104 14.63 -21.22 8.09
N PRO A 105 13.44 -21.53 7.53
CA PRO A 105 13.09 -21.12 6.19
C PRO A 105 13.02 -19.59 6.08
N PHE A 106 13.45 -19.08 4.92
CA PHE A 106 13.24 -17.70 4.51
C PHE A 106 12.07 -17.63 3.51
N ILE A 107 11.16 -16.69 3.69
CA ILE A 107 9.97 -16.53 2.83
C ILE A 107 10.04 -15.15 2.20
N PRO A 108 10.34 -15.04 0.89
CA PRO A 108 10.27 -13.77 0.17
C PRO A 108 8.80 -13.40 -0.06
N VAL A 109 8.46 -12.15 0.19
CA VAL A 109 7.07 -11.66 0.08
C VAL A 109 6.99 -10.50 -0.88
N HIS A 110 5.95 -10.52 -1.71
CA HIS A 110 5.58 -9.41 -2.57
C HIS A 110 4.82 -8.35 -1.77
N HIS A 111 5.32 -7.11 -1.71
CA HIS A 111 4.78 -6.01 -0.92
C HIS A 111 3.27 -5.78 -1.13
N ILE A 112 2.84 -5.77 -2.40
CA ILE A 112 1.43 -5.52 -2.73
C ILE A 112 0.52 -6.69 -2.32
N ARG A 113 1.01 -7.93 -2.38
CA ARG A 113 0.30 -9.08 -1.79
C ARG A 113 0.16 -8.92 -0.28
N GLY A 114 1.19 -8.33 0.38
CA GLY A 114 1.14 -7.95 1.79
C GLY A 114 -0.01 -6.98 2.08
N HIS A 115 -0.17 -5.90 1.31
CA HIS A 115 -1.28 -4.97 1.48
C HIS A 115 -2.65 -5.66 1.40
N ILE A 116 -2.83 -6.62 0.49
CA ILE A 116 -4.05 -7.43 0.43
C ILE A 116 -4.19 -8.26 1.72
N ALA A 117 -3.10 -8.89 2.17
CA ALA A 117 -3.09 -9.75 3.34
C ALA A 117 -3.32 -8.99 4.66
N ALA A 118 -3.07 -7.68 4.72
CA ALA A 118 -3.48 -6.83 5.84
C ALA A 118 -4.98 -6.97 6.16
N THR A 119 -5.80 -7.23 5.14
CA THR A 119 -7.24 -7.43 5.31
C THR A 119 -7.56 -8.75 6.01
N TYR A 120 -6.73 -9.78 5.82
CA TYR A 120 -6.90 -11.07 6.51
C TYR A 120 -6.69 -10.97 8.02
N LEU A 121 -5.85 -10.03 8.47
CA LEU A 121 -5.60 -9.78 9.88
C LEU A 121 -6.83 -9.14 10.58
N ALA A 122 -7.55 -8.30 9.84
CA ALA A 122 -8.74 -7.61 10.35
C ALA A 122 -10.02 -8.46 10.23
N TYR A 123 -10.09 -9.36 9.23
CA TYR A 123 -11.29 -10.13 8.89
C TYR A 123 -10.94 -11.63 8.75
N PRO A 124 -10.96 -12.38 9.85
CA PRO A 124 -10.61 -13.82 9.83
C PRO A 124 -11.50 -14.66 8.91
N GLU A 125 -12.73 -14.20 8.63
CA GLU A 125 -13.68 -14.85 7.74
C GLU A 125 -13.38 -14.64 6.25
N LEU A 126 -12.57 -13.62 5.90
CA LEU A 126 -12.24 -13.31 4.51
C LEU A 126 -11.37 -14.41 3.90
N LYS A 127 -11.86 -15.01 2.82
CA LYS A 127 -11.15 -16.02 2.03
C LYS A 127 -11.31 -15.73 0.55
N PRO A 128 -10.31 -16.01 -0.29
CA PRO A 128 -10.47 -15.96 -1.74
C PRO A 128 -11.61 -16.89 -2.22
N PRO A 129 -12.21 -16.65 -3.41
CA PRO A 129 -11.88 -15.52 -4.30
C PRO A 129 -12.61 -14.23 -3.91
N PHE A 130 -11.98 -13.08 -4.24
CA PHE A 130 -12.55 -11.74 -4.11
C PHE A 130 -11.85 -10.73 -5.03
N LEU A 131 -12.52 -9.61 -5.30
CA LEU A 131 -11.97 -8.50 -6.07
C LEU A 131 -11.30 -7.49 -5.13
N THR A 132 -10.13 -6.96 -5.52
CA THR A 132 -9.41 -5.97 -4.72
C THR A 132 -9.13 -4.72 -5.51
N LEU A 133 -9.41 -3.55 -4.93
CA LEU A 133 -8.81 -2.28 -5.31
C LEU A 133 -7.57 -2.05 -4.46
N ILE A 134 -6.41 -2.03 -5.09
CA ILE A 134 -5.16 -1.62 -4.48
C ILE A 134 -4.95 -0.15 -4.80
N ALA A 135 -4.78 0.68 -3.78
CA ALA A 135 -4.48 2.09 -3.94
C ALA A 135 -3.44 2.50 -2.87
N SER A 136 -2.19 2.67 -3.30
CA SER A 136 -1.05 3.00 -2.44
C SER A 136 -0.21 4.15 -3.02
N GLY A 137 0.93 4.44 -2.41
CA GLY A 137 1.90 5.41 -2.89
C GLY A 137 2.39 5.12 -4.29
N GLY A 138 2.73 3.86 -4.60
CA GLY A 138 3.31 3.46 -5.86
C GLY A 138 2.41 2.61 -6.77
N HIS A 139 1.26 2.14 -6.30
CA HIS A 139 0.39 1.21 -7.04
C HIS A 139 -1.07 1.63 -6.99
N SER A 140 -1.74 1.50 -8.14
CA SER A 140 -3.19 1.63 -8.26
C SER A 140 -3.68 0.59 -9.25
N GLU A 141 -4.33 -0.48 -8.75
CA GLU A 141 -4.68 -1.66 -9.52
C GLU A 141 -6.02 -2.26 -9.07
N ILE A 142 -6.75 -2.85 -10.01
CA ILE A 142 -7.86 -3.75 -9.72
C ILE A 142 -7.38 -5.17 -9.95
N VAL A 143 -7.42 -5.99 -8.91
CA VAL A 143 -6.87 -7.35 -8.89
C VAL A 143 -7.94 -8.34 -8.48
N MET A 144 -8.10 -9.40 -9.26
CA MET A 144 -8.84 -10.59 -8.85
C MET A 144 -7.91 -11.49 -8.03
N VAL A 145 -8.22 -11.68 -6.78
CA VAL A 145 -7.54 -12.63 -5.89
C VAL A 145 -8.26 -13.98 -6.00
N LYS A 146 -7.68 -14.91 -6.74
CA LYS A 146 -8.25 -16.24 -7.00
C LYS A 146 -7.99 -17.20 -5.84
N SER A 147 -6.77 -17.14 -5.30
CA SER A 147 -6.35 -17.87 -4.10
C SER A 147 -5.44 -16.97 -3.26
N TYR A 148 -4.92 -17.46 -2.15
CA TYR A 148 -4.00 -16.67 -1.30
C TYR A 148 -2.66 -16.34 -1.98
N THR A 149 -2.33 -17.01 -3.08
CA THR A 149 -1.07 -16.86 -3.82
C THR A 149 -1.28 -16.68 -5.33
N GLU A 150 -2.53 -16.66 -5.82
CA GLU A 150 -2.85 -16.47 -7.23
C GLU A 150 -3.63 -15.17 -7.45
N PHE A 151 -3.04 -14.26 -8.22
CA PHE A 151 -3.52 -12.91 -8.46
C PHE A 151 -3.58 -12.62 -9.96
N GLU A 152 -4.65 -11.94 -10.40
CA GLU A 152 -4.84 -11.52 -11.78
C GLU A 152 -5.16 -10.04 -11.84
N ILE A 153 -4.32 -9.24 -12.51
CA ILE A 153 -4.56 -7.82 -12.71
C ILE A 153 -5.63 -7.65 -13.78
N LEU A 154 -6.71 -6.97 -13.45
CA LEU A 154 -7.81 -6.65 -14.37
C LEU A 154 -7.68 -5.23 -14.96
N GLY A 155 -7.06 -4.33 -14.24
CA GLY A 155 -6.77 -2.96 -14.65
C GLY A 155 -5.79 -2.29 -13.68
N GLY A 156 -5.12 -1.25 -14.16
CA GLY A 156 -4.12 -0.55 -13.36
C GLY A 156 -3.84 0.87 -13.87
N THR A 157 -3.02 1.60 -13.13
CA THR A 157 -2.63 2.94 -13.57
C THR A 157 -1.69 2.87 -14.77
N ARG A 158 -1.86 3.81 -15.70
CA ARG A 158 -1.01 3.98 -16.89
C ARG A 158 0.11 5.00 -16.67
N ASP A 159 0.07 5.69 -15.52
CA ASP A 159 1.02 6.75 -15.18
C ASP A 159 1.24 6.80 -13.65
N ASP A 160 1.07 7.94 -13.01
CA ASP A 160 1.22 8.08 -11.56
C ASP A 160 0.23 7.16 -10.81
N ALA A 161 0.63 6.65 -9.64
CA ALA A 161 -0.31 6.04 -8.71
C ALA A 161 -1.14 7.10 -7.98
N ALA A 162 -2.28 6.70 -7.41
CA ALA A 162 -3.17 7.62 -6.68
C ALA A 162 -2.44 8.31 -5.52
N GLY A 163 -1.67 7.57 -4.71
CA GLY A 163 -0.94 8.13 -3.57
C GLY A 163 0.15 9.11 -4.01
N GLU A 164 0.87 8.80 -5.08
CA GLU A 164 1.85 9.71 -5.68
C GLU A 164 1.19 11.01 -6.16
N ALA A 165 -0.02 10.93 -6.73
CA ALA A 165 -0.79 12.10 -7.12
C ALA A 165 -1.18 12.95 -5.89
N PHE A 166 -1.57 12.31 -4.77
CA PHE A 166 -1.81 13.02 -3.50
C PHE A 166 -0.57 13.76 -3.01
N ASP A 167 0.61 13.14 -3.02
CA ASP A 167 1.86 13.77 -2.57
C ASP A 167 2.27 14.96 -3.46
N LYS A 168 2.10 14.83 -4.78
CA LYS A 168 2.37 15.91 -5.73
C LYS A 168 1.42 17.09 -5.54
N VAL A 169 0.13 16.85 -5.33
CA VAL A 169 -0.88 17.87 -5.05
C VAL A 169 -0.64 18.54 -3.69
N ALA A 170 -0.28 17.76 -2.67
CA ALA A 170 0.08 18.27 -1.35
C ALA A 170 1.24 19.26 -1.41
N ARG A 171 2.24 18.99 -2.25
CA ARG A 171 3.36 19.90 -2.50
C ARG A 171 2.90 21.21 -3.12
N VAL A 172 2.01 21.15 -4.12
CA VAL A 172 1.42 22.34 -4.76
C VAL A 172 0.62 23.18 -3.77
N LEU A 173 -0.16 22.52 -2.91
CA LEU A 173 -0.93 23.19 -1.85
C LEU A 173 -0.06 23.64 -0.65
N GLY A 174 1.24 23.35 -0.65
CA GLY A 174 2.14 23.76 0.43
C GLY A 174 1.85 23.08 1.77
N VAL A 175 1.25 21.89 1.78
CA VAL A 175 0.93 21.15 3.02
C VAL A 175 1.99 20.11 3.38
N GLY A 176 2.89 19.79 2.45
CA GLY A 176 4.05 18.93 2.68
C GLY A 176 3.73 17.43 2.72
N TYR A 177 4.75 16.64 2.99
CA TYR A 177 4.71 15.17 3.03
C TYR A 177 4.33 14.63 4.42
N PRO A 178 3.63 13.47 4.55
CA PRO A 178 2.92 12.77 3.48
C PRO A 178 1.65 13.51 3.03
N GLY A 179 1.36 13.46 1.73
CA GLY A 179 0.28 14.24 1.13
C GLY A 179 -1.10 13.69 1.42
N GLY A 180 -1.28 12.36 1.34
CA GLY A 180 -2.58 11.73 1.47
C GLY A 180 -3.36 12.16 2.71
N PRO A 181 -2.86 11.95 3.94
CA PRO A 181 -3.56 12.34 5.17
C PRO A 181 -3.81 13.84 5.30
N LYS A 182 -2.88 14.66 4.81
CA LYS A 182 -2.99 16.13 4.89
C LYS A 182 -4.03 16.69 3.92
N ILE A 183 -4.08 16.16 2.70
CA ILE A 183 -5.11 16.49 1.72
C ILE A 183 -6.49 16.03 2.22
N ASP A 184 -6.59 14.80 2.74
CA ASP A 184 -7.85 14.28 3.28
C ASP A 184 -8.39 15.17 4.40
N LYS A 185 -7.50 15.62 5.30
CA LYS A 185 -7.86 16.53 6.39
C LYS A 185 -8.36 17.89 5.89
N LEU A 186 -7.68 18.51 4.91
CA LEU A 186 -8.13 19.79 4.31
C LEU A 186 -9.47 19.63 3.59
N ALA A 187 -9.67 18.50 2.92
CA ALA A 187 -10.85 18.21 2.14
C ALA A 187 -12.13 18.13 2.98
N GLN A 188 -12.02 17.83 4.29
CA GLN A 188 -13.19 17.75 5.19
C GLN A 188 -13.95 19.09 5.29
N ASP A 189 -13.23 20.21 5.19
CA ASP A 189 -13.78 21.56 5.33
C ASP A 189 -14.01 22.24 3.96
N GLY A 190 -13.84 21.50 2.85
CA GLY A 190 -13.91 22.01 1.49
C GLY A 190 -15.18 21.60 0.71
N ASP A 191 -15.54 22.41 -0.30
CA ASP A 191 -16.58 22.03 -1.26
C ASP A 191 -15.95 21.22 -2.42
N ALA A 192 -16.35 19.96 -2.53
CA ALA A 192 -15.88 19.04 -3.57
C ALA A 192 -16.29 19.43 -5.01
N LYS A 193 -17.22 20.40 -5.17
CA LYS A 193 -17.69 20.90 -6.47
C LYS A 193 -17.06 22.24 -6.86
N MET A 194 -16.23 22.83 -5.99
CA MET A 194 -15.68 24.16 -6.19
C MET A 194 -14.79 24.26 -7.44
N TYR A 195 -13.96 23.23 -7.69
CA TYR A 195 -13.07 23.20 -8.85
C TYR A 195 -13.40 22.02 -9.76
N LYS A 196 -13.62 22.31 -11.05
CA LYS A 196 -13.84 21.27 -12.04
C LYS A 196 -12.50 20.71 -12.48
N LEU A 197 -12.21 19.47 -12.09
CA LEU A 197 -11.04 18.72 -12.52
C LEU A 197 -11.39 17.75 -13.65
N PRO A 198 -10.43 17.43 -14.54
CA PRO A 198 -10.69 16.53 -15.67
C PRO A 198 -10.99 15.11 -15.17
N ASP A 199 -11.83 14.41 -15.92
CA ASP A 199 -12.01 12.97 -15.79
C ASP A 199 -11.04 12.27 -16.76
N SER A 200 -10.40 11.20 -16.27
CA SER A 200 -9.53 10.38 -17.11
C SER A 200 -10.33 9.25 -17.72
N HIS A 201 -10.38 9.19 -19.05
CA HIS A 201 -11.03 8.10 -19.78
C HIS A 201 -10.08 7.45 -20.76
N ILE A 202 -9.85 6.13 -20.58
CA ILE A 202 -8.96 5.34 -21.45
C ILE A 202 -9.84 4.46 -22.34
N LYS A 203 -9.92 4.81 -23.64
CA LYS A 203 -10.90 4.21 -24.58
C LYS A 203 -10.80 2.69 -24.69
N ASP A 204 -9.58 2.17 -24.78
CA ASP A 204 -9.33 0.75 -25.09
C ASP A 204 -9.07 -0.11 -23.84
N ALA A 205 -9.11 0.49 -22.64
CA ALA A 205 -8.87 -0.18 -21.37
C ALA A 205 -9.76 0.41 -20.27
N PRO A 206 -11.03 0.05 -20.22
CA PRO A 206 -12.04 0.71 -19.37
C PRO A 206 -11.80 0.51 -17.86
N LEU A 207 -10.98 -0.45 -17.46
CA LEU A 207 -10.62 -0.68 -16.06
C LEU A 207 -9.31 0.01 -15.64
N ASP A 208 -8.59 0.62 -16.60
CA ASP A 208 -7.34 1.30 -16.30
C ASP A 208 -7.56 2.73 -15.79
N PHE A 209 -6.56 3.22 -15.03
CA PHE A 209 -6.56 4.55 -14.42
C PHE A 209 -5.54 5.47 -15.08
N SER A 210 -5.70 6.78 -14.88
CA SER A 210 -4.68 7.80 -15.13
C SER A 210 -4.87 8.96 -14.14
N PHE A 211 -3.80 9.37 -13.47
CA PHE A 211 -3.80 10.45 -12.49
C PHE A 211 -2.95 11.65 -12.92
N SER A 212 -2.10 11.51 -13.94
CA SER A 212 -1.22 12.60 -14.40
C SER A 212 -1.98 13.82 -14.89
N GLY A 213 -3.14 13.63 -15.52
CA GLY A 213 -4.04 14.70 -15.94
C GLY A 213 -4.62 15.49 -14.76
N LEU A 214 -5.02 14.81 -13.69
CA LEU A 214 -5.53 15.44 -12.47
C LEU A 214 -4.45 16.30 -11.79
N LYS A 215 -3.25 15.74 -11.62
CA LYS A 215 -2.11 16.46 -11.08
C LYS A 215 -1.81 17.75 -11.88
N THR A 216 -1.73 17.61 -13.19
CA THR A 216 -1.43 18.74 -14.09
C THR A 216 -2.51 19.82 -14.01
N ALA A 217 -3.78 19.44 -13.94
CA ALA A 217 -4.88 20.39 -13.77
C ALA A 217 -4.78 21.19 -12.46
N VAL A 218 -4.45 20.52 -11.35
CA VAL A 218 -4.25 21.19 -10.05
C VAL A 218 -3.06 22.17 -10.11
N ILE A 219 -1.94 21.75 -10.70
CA ILE A 219 -0.76 22.63 -10.86
C ILE A 219 -1.12 23.86 -11.69
N ASN A 220 -1.83 23.67 -12.81
CA ASN A 220 -2.23 24.77 -13.67
C ASN A 220 -3.23 25.72 -12.98
N LEU A 221 -4.18 25.20 -12.20
CA LEU A 221 -5.09 26.03 -11.41
C LEU A 221 -4.32 26.90 -10.41
N ALA A 222 -3.37 26.30 -9.66
CA ALA A 222 -2.56 27.00 -8.69
C ALA A 222 -1.72 28.10 -9.35
N HIS A 223 -1.02 27.79 -10.43
CA HIS A 223 -0.17 28.71 -11.15
C HIS A 223 -0.98 29.87 -11.81
N ASN A 224 -2.13 29.57 -12.41
CA ASN A 224 -2.99 30.58 -13.01
C ASN A 224 -3.55 31.56 -11.97
N ALA A 225 -3.92 31.08 -10.77
CA ALA A 225 -4.38 31.93 -9.69
C ALA A 225 -3.25 32.85 -9.20
N GLU A 226 -2.04 32.32 -9.02
CA GLU A 226 -0.86 33.09 -8.61
C GLU A 226 -0.55 34.21 -9.63
N GLN A 227 -0.58 33.91 -10.93
CA GLN A 227 -0.35 34.91 -11.99
C GLN A 227 -1.39 36.02 -12.00
N LYS A 228 -2.63 35.73 -11.62
CA LYS A 228 -3.72 36.70 -11.52
C LYS A 228 -3.76 37.46 -10.20
N GLY A 229 -2.93 37.08 -9.22
CA GLY A 229 -3.00 37.57 -7.85
C GLY A 229 -4.24 37.11 -7.09
N GLU A 230 -4.85 36.01 -7.52
CA GLU A 230 -6.00 35.40 -6.89
C GLU A 230 -5.54 34.37 -5.83
N THR A 231 -6.30 34.23 -4.76
CA THR A 231 -6.04 33.21 -3.74
C THR A 231 -6.88 31.96 -4.01
N ILE A 232 -6.23 30.81 -4.07
CA ILE A 232 -6.93 29.52 -4.15
C ILE A 232 -7.49 29.14 -2.79
N ASP A 233 -8.74 28.70 -2.76
CA ASP A 233 -9.29 27.98 -1.62
C ASP A 233 -8.67 26.57 -1.57
N ARG A 234 -7.75 26.38 -0.62
CA ARG A 234 -7.00 25.13 -0.44
C ARG A 234 -7.92 23.97 -0.04
N ASN A 235 -8.93 24.26 0.79
CA ASN A 235 -9.88 23.25 1.27
C ASN A 235 -10.77 22.80 0.12
N GLY A 236 -11.32 23.73 -0.64
CA GLY A 236 -12.12 23.45 -1.83
C GLY A 236 -11.35 22.69 -2.89
N LEU A 237 -10.06 23.05 -3.13
CA LEU A 237 -9.23 22.34 -4.11
C LEU A 237 -8.86 20.92 -3.62
N ALA A 238 -8.57 20.74 -2.34
CA ALA A 238 -8.33 19.43 -1.74
C ALA A 238 -9.56 18.52 -1.84
N ALA A 239 -10.76 19.04 -1.52
CA ALA A 239 -12.03 18.31 -1.63
C ALA A 239 -12.35 17.94 -3.09
N SER A 240 -12.19 18.88 -4.03
CA SER A 240 -12.39 18.63 -5.45
C SER A 240 -11.41 17.58 -6.00
N PHE A 241 -10.16 17.59 -5.52
CA PHE A 241 -9.17 16.58 -5.89
C PHE A 241 -9.52 15.19 -5.33
N CYS A 242 -9.89 15.09 -4.04
CA CYS A 242 -10.35 13.82 -3.45
C CYS A 242 -11.55 13.26 -4.23
N ALA A 243 -12.54 14.10 -4.57
CA ALA A 243 -13.69 13.69 -5.35
C ALA A 243 -13.30 13.19 -6.76
N ALA A 244 -12.34 13.85 -7.42
CA ALA A 244 -11.85 13.44 -8.74
C ALA A 244 -11.11 12.08 -8.70
N VAL A 245 -10.30 11.84 -7.65
CA VAL A 245 -9.64 10.54 -7.43
C VAL A 245 -10.69 9.45 -7.23
N VAL A 246 -11.69 9.69 -6.38
CA VAL A 246 -12.81 8.77 -6.17
C VAL A 246 -13.55 8.47 -7.47
N HIS A 247 -13.84 9.51 -8.28
CA HIS A 247 -14.50 9.38 -9.58
C HIS A 247 -13.66 8.58 -10.58
N THR A 248 -12.34 8.62 -10.44
CA THR A 248 -11.42 7.80 -11.24
C THR A 248 -11.44 6.34 -10.80
N LEU A 249 -11.43 6.04 -9.51
CA LEU A 249 -11.26 4.68 -8.98
C LEU A 249 -12.58 3.90 -8.91
N VAL A 250 -13.61 4.48 -8.28
CA VAL A 250 -14.82 3.74 -7.88
C VAL A 250 -15.66 3.25 -9.06
N PRO A 251 -15.92 4.02 -10.13
CA PRO A 251 -16.68 3.53 -11.28
C PRO A 251 -16.00 2.36 -12.00
N ARG A 252 -14.66 2.33 -12.03
CA ARG A 252 -13.90 1.24 -12.65
C ARG A 252 -13.94 -0.04 -11.82
N LEU A 253 -13.86 0.12 -10.48
CA LEU A 253 -14.08 -1.01 -9.57
C LEU A 253 -15.50 -1.55 -9.69
N GLU A 254 -16.52 -0.67 -9.75
CA GLU A 254 -17.93 -1.06 -9.96
C GLU A 254 -18.10 -1.82 -11.28
N MET A 255 -17.46 -1.36 -12.35
CA MET A 255 -17.44 -2.08 -13.63
C MET A 255 -16.80 -3.46 -13.50
N ALA A 256 -15.66 -3.58 -12.81
CA ALA A 256 -15.00 -4.85 -12.55
C ALA A 256 -15.88 -5.80 -11.71
N VAL A 257 -16.60 -5.28 -10.71
CA VAL A 257 -17.59 -6.06 -9.93
C VAL A 257 -18.65 -6.66 -10.85
N LYS A 258 -19.21 -5.85 -11.77
CA LYS A 258 -20.22 -6.31 -12.73
C LYS A 258 -19.68 -7.35 -13.71
N GLN A 259 -18.45 -7.16 -14.21
CA GLN A 259 -17.82 -8.10 -15.14
C GLN A 259 -17.46 -9.44 -14.51
N THR A 260 -16.98 -9.42 -13.26
CA THR A 260 -16.52 -10.61 -12.55
C THR A 260 -17.59 -11.29 -11.71
N HIS A 261 -18.73 -10.64 -11.49
CA HIS A 261 -19.79 -11.07 -10.57
C HIS A 261 -19.26 -11.29 -9.14
N ALA A 262 -18.21 -10.55 -8.76
CA ALA A 262 -17.61 -10.65 -7.44
C ALA A 262 -18.61 -10.24 -6.35
N ARG A 263 -18.72 -11.05 -5.30
CA ARG A 263 -19.60 -10.78 -4.15
C ARG A 263 -18.86 -10.17 -2.97
N ARG A 264 -17.53 -10.21 -2.98
CA ARG A 264 -16.64 -9.68 -1.96
C ARG A 264 -15.65 -8.75 -2.62
N VAL A 265 -15.49 -7.58 -2.05
CA VAL A 265 -14.59 -6.52 -2.51
C VAL A 265 -13.71 -6.10 -1.36
N VAL A 266 -12.42 -5.98 -1.62
CA VAL A 266 -11.40 -5.46 -0.69
C VAL A 266 -10.89 -4.13 -1.22
N CYS A 267 -10.60 -3.17 -0.33
CA CYS A 267 -9.79 -2.00 -0.65
C CYS A 267 -8.56 -1.99 0.26
N ALA A 268 -7.36 -2.00 -0.34
CA ALA A 268 -6.09 -2.13 0.36
C ALA A 268 -5.08 -1.06 -0.09
N GLY A 269 -4.03 -0.84 0.73
CA GLY A 269 -3.01 0.18 0.50
C GLY A 269 -3.27 1.48 1.24
N GLY A 270 -2.26 2.37 1.30
CA GLY A 270 -2.32 3.60 2.09
C GLY A 270 -3.46 4.55 1.72
N VAL A 271 -3.85 4.62 0.43
CA VAL A 271 -4.97 5.46 -0.03
C VAL A 271 -6.33 4.88 0.41
N ALA A 272 -6.41 3.61 0.80
CA ALA A 272 -7.62 3.03 1.42
C ALA A 272 -7.98 3.70 2.77
N ALA A 273 -7.09 4.49 3.35
CA ALA A 273 -7.36 5.31 4.52
C ALA A 273 -8.14 6.61 4.20
N ASN A 274 -8.17 7.05 2.93
CA ASN A 274 -8.84 8.28 2.51
C ASN A 274 -10.34 8.22 2.79
N SER A 275 -10.89 9.23 3.47
CA SER A 275 -12.27 9.25 3.93
C SER A 275 -13.29 9.34 2.78
N PHE A 276 -12.98 10.11 1.73
CA PHE A 276 -13.83 10.22 0.54
C PHE A 276 -13.93 8.89 -0.20
N LEU A 277 -12.79 8.20 -0.36
CA LEU A 277 -12.75 6.88 -0.99
C LEU A 277 -13.55 5.85 -0.18
N ARG A 278 -13.36 5.82 1.15
CA ARG A 278 -14.09 4.89 2.03
C ARG A 278 -15.60 5.10 1.96
N ALA A 279 -16.06 6.35 1.99
CA ALA A 279 -17.50 6.67 1.89
C ALA A 279 -18.06 6.22 0.53
N ALA A 280 -17.38 6.54 -0.57
CA ALA A 280 -17.83 6.18 -1.91
C ALA A 280 -17.85 4.65 -2.14
N LEU A 281 -16.86 3.92 -1.60
CA LEU A 281 -16.83 2.45 -1.65
C LEU A 281 -17.96 1.82 -0.84
N GLN A 282 -18.31 2.38 0.33
CA GLN A 282 -19.46 1.91 1.11
C GLN A 282 -20.77 2.08 0.35
N ASP A 283 -20.94 3.21 -0.35
CA ASP A 283 -22.13 3.46 -1.15
C ASP A 283 -22.17 2.59 -2.41
N MET A 284 -21.05 2.37 -3.07
CA MET A 284 -20.92 1.40 -4.17
C MET A 284 -21.28 -0.01 -3.71
N ALA A 285 -20.75 -0.45 -2.56
CA ALA A 285 -21.03 -1.77 -2.02
C ALA A 285 -22.52 -2.01 -1.72
N LYS A 286 -23.22 -0.98 -1.23
CA LYS A 286 -24.69 -1.03 -1.03
C LYS A 286 -25.42 -1.16 -2.36
N ARG A 287 -25.06 -0.36 -3.38
CA ARG A 287 -25.71 -0.38 -4.71
C ARG A 287 -25.51 -1.72 -5.42
N GLU A 288 -24.29 -2.26 -5.36
CA GLU A 288 -23.93 -3.50 -6.06
C GLU A 288 -24.19 -4.76 -5.22
N HIS A 289 -24.69 -4.61 -3.99
CA HIS A 289 -24.98 -5.72 -3.06
C HIS A 289 -23.77 -6.64 -2.81
N VAL A 290 -22.58 -6.04 -2.65
CA VAL A 290 -21.35 -6.75 -2.34
C VAL A 290 -20.89 -6.53 -0.90
N GLN A 291 -20.18 -7.49 -0.33
CA GLN A 291 -19.50 -7.32 0.96
C GLN A 291 -18.21 -6.56 0.76
N LEU A 292 -18.04 -5.44 1.46
CA LEU A 292 -16.84 -4.61 1.40
C LEU A 292 -15.98 -4.84 2.65
N PHE A 293 -14.68 -5.07 2.41
CA PHE A 293 -13.67 -5.23 3.44
C PHE A 293 -12.59 -4.16 3.27
N MET A 294 -12.39 -3.35 4.29
CA MET A 294 -11.36 -2.32 4.33
C MET A 294 -10.60 -2.45 5.65
N PRO A 295 -9.28 -2.62 5.63
CA PRO A 295 -8.54 -2.75 6.87
C PRO A 295 -8.71 -1.50 7.76
N PRO A 296 -8.56 -1.62 9.08
CA PRO A 296 -8.48 -0.48 9.96
C PRO A 296 -7.29 0.40 9.59
N LEU A 297 -7.37 1.70 9.89
CA LEU A 297 -6.39 2.71 9.45
C LEU A 297 -4.94 2.32 9.79
N GLN A 298 -4.73 1.67 10.92
CA GLN A 298 -3.42 1.20 11.39
C GLN A 298 -2.76 0.14 10.49
N LEU A 299 -3.56 -0.58 9.69
CA LEU A 299 -3.10 -1.62 8.77
C LEU A 299 -3.14 -1.17 7.29
N CYS A 300 -3.50 0.08 7.01
CA CYS A 300 -3.51 0.61 5.63
C CYS A 300 -2.11 0.97 5.13
N GLY A 301 -1.26 1.53 6.01
CA GLY A 301 0.13 1.88 5.69
C GLY A 301 1.08 0.68 5.69
N ASP A 302 2.33 0.91 5.32
CA ASP A 302 3.37 -0.11 5.30
C ASP A 302 3.65 -0.62 6.72
N ASN A 303 3.61 -1.93 6.89
CA ASN A 303 3.85 -2.60 8.15
C ASN A 303 4.29 -4.06 7.94
N ALA A 304 5.00 -4.63 8.88
CA ALA A 304 5.47 -6.00 8.76
C ALA A 304 4.40 -7.06 9.07
N ALA A 305 3.30 -6.68 9.74
CA ALA A 305 2.23 -7.63 10.03
C ALA A 305 1.56 -8.13 8.75
N MET A 306 1.35 -7.24 7.77
CA MET A 306 0.83 -7.58 6.45
C MET A 306 1.74 -8.56 5.70
N ILE A 307 3.07 -8.39 5.85
CA ILE A 307 4.08 -9.26 5.24
C ILE A 307 4.06 -10.64 5.90
N GLY A 308 4.00 -10.71 7.24
CA GLY A 308 3.90 -11.98 7.97
C GLY A 308 2.60 -12.73 7.67
N SER A 309 1.49 -12.01 7.46
CA SER A 309 0.23 -12.61 7.04
C SER A 309 0.35 -13.27 5.67
N GLN A 310 0.87 -12.56 4.67
CA GLN A 310 1.08 -13.13 3.33
C GLN A 310 2.09 -14.27 3.34
N ALA A 311 3.17 -14.12 4.09
CA ALA A 311 4.22 -15.13 4.21
C ALA A 311 3.70 -16.50 4.66
N TYR A 312 2.72 -16.52 5.56
CA TYR A 312 2.09 -17.76 5.99
C TYR A 312 1.47 -18.52 4.80
N TYR A 313 0.74 -17.83 3.95
CA TYR A 313 0.10 -18.46 2.79
C TYR A 313 1.09 -18.84 1.70
N GLU A 314 2.12 -18.03 1.48
CA GLU A 314 3.23 -18.37 0.58
C GLU A 314 3.92 -19.66 1.04
N TYR A 315 4.22 -19.76 2.34
CA TYR A 315 4.83 -20.96 2.91
C TYR A 315 3.92 -22.20 2.76
N GLN A 316 2.62 -22.06 3.02
CA GLN A 316 1.65 -23.16 2.83
C GLN A 316 1.56 -23.62 1.37
N ALA A 317 1.82 -22.73 0.42
CA ALA A 317 1.89 -23.04 -1.00
C ALA A 317 3.25 -23.62 -1.44
N GLY A 318 4.21 -23.74 -0.52
CA GLY A 318 5.54 -24.28 -0.78
C GLY A 318 6.57 -23.22 -1.22
N THR A 319 6.25 -21.96 -1.12
CA THR A 319 7.17 -20.85 -1.46
C THR A 319 8.23 -20.70 -0.38
N CYS A 320 9.49 -20.97 -0.72
CA CYS A 320 10.65 -20.73 0.15
C CYS A 320 11.79 -20.14 -0.67
N GLY A 321 12.34 -19.04 -0.20
CA GLY A 321 13.51 -18.41 -0.82
C GLY A 321 14.78 -19.24 -0.64
N LYS A 322 15.61 -19.25 -1.65
CA LYS A 322 16.94 -19.86 -1.60
C LYS A 322 17.95 -18.85 -1.05
N THR A 323 19.17 -19.32 -0.77
CA THR A 323 20.27 -18.44 -0.33
C THR A 323 20.57 -17.32 -1.33
N LEU A 324 20.33 -17.56 -2.62
CA LEU A 324 20.52 -16.59 -3.70
C LEU A 324 19.33 -15.66 -3.91
N GLN A 325 18.22 -15.81 -3.15
CA GLN A 325 17.07 -14.94 -3.26
C GLN A 325 17.46 -13.46 -3.28
N ASN A 326 17.03 -12.75 -4.32
CA ASN A 326 17.32 -11.33 -4.51
C ASN A 326 16.09 -10.45 -4.22
N ALA A 327 16.28 -9.14 -4.24
CA ALA A 327 15.21 -8.16 -4.20
C ALA A 327 15.05 -7.48 -5.57
N TYR A 328 13.81 -7.07 -5.89
CA TYR A 328 13.47 -6.49 -7.19
C TYR A 328 12.69 -5.18 -7.00
N ALA A 329 13.16 -4.10 -7.63
CA ALA A 329 12.51 -2.79 -7.56
C ALA A 329 11.10 -2.82 -8.16
N THR A 330 10.90 -3.66 -9.17
CA THR A 330 9.61 -3.84 -9.86
C THR A 330 9.27 -5.32 -9.94
N ALA A 331 8.01 -5.67 -9.68
CA ALA A 331 7.48 -7.00 -9.89
C ALA A 331 5.98 -6.91 -10.16
N ASP A 332 5.49 -7.79 -11.02
CA ASP A 332 4.07 -7.98 -11.26
C ASP A 332 3.48 -8.84 -10.13
N ILE A 333 2.36 -8.43 -9.56
CA ILE A 333 1.72 -9.15 -8.45
C ILE A 333 1.34 -10.59 -8.81
N GLY A 334 1.06 -10.86 -10.08
CA GLY A 334 0.70 -12.19 -10.58
C GLY A 334 1.90 -13.12 -10.80
N LYS A 335 3.13 -12.61 -10.71
CA LYS A 335 4.35 -13.41 -10.95
C LYS A 335 5.00 -13.88 -9.68
N ASP A 336 5.69 -15.02 -9.80
CA ASP A 336 6.59 -15.50 -8.75
C ASP A 336 7.80 -14.56 -8.62
N ILE A 337 8.23 -14.32 -7.38
CA ILE A 337 9.43 -13.52 -7.04
C ILE A 337 10.55 -14.39 -6.46
N CYS A 338 10.38 -15.72 -6.45
CA CYS A 338 11.40 -16.66 -5.99
C CYS A 338 12.42 -16.98 -7.09
N ASP A 339 13.71 -17.01 -6.71
CA ASP A 339 14.84 -17.44 -7.55
C ASP A 339 15.21 -18.90 -7.30
#